data_4639c18e5abb65d2d3ef18de538ed220
#
_entry.id   4639c18e5abb65d2d3ef18de538ed220
#
_cell.length_a   1.000
_cell.length_b   1.000
_cell.length_c   1.000
_cell.angle_alpha   90.00
_cell.angle_beta   90.00
_cell.angle_gamma   90.00
#
_symmetry.space_group_name_H-M   'P 1'
#
loop_
_entity.id
_entity.type
_entity.pdbx_description
1 polymer ?
#
loop_
_entity_poly.entity_id
_entity_poly.type
_entity_poly.pdbx_seq_one_letter_code
_entity_poly.pdbx_strand_id
1 'polypeptide(L)'
;MNKELSYIQINDFTTQSGFQSSTLQLSYQLFGLELGTAPVVLVNHALTANSNVVGENGWWKEVIGNGKTINTKKFTVLAFNVPGNGFDGLLIDNYKDFVAKDIANLFLYALKKLKICKLHAIIGGSLGGGIAWEMAVINPDIALHIIPIAADWKSTDWLIANCSIQEQFLLNSKYPVHDARMHAMMCYRTPA
;
A
#
# COMPACT_ATOMS: atom_id res chain seq x y z
N MET A 1 -8.48 18.40 6.91
CA MET A 1 -8.95 18.56 5.51
C MET A 1 -8.75 17.25 4.80
N ASN A 2 -9.81 16.58 4.37
CA ASN A 2 -9.66 15.48 3.40
C ASN A 2 -9.20 16.14 2.09
N LYS A 3 -7.96 15.91 1.70
CA LYS A 3 -7.51 16.34 0.39
C LYS A 3 -8.16 15.45 -0.66
N GLU A 4 -8.62 16.05 -1.75
CA GLU A 4 -9.22 15.35 -2.87
C GLU A 4 -8.25 14.30 -3.43
N LEU A 5 -8.80 13.23 -3.97
CA LEU A 5 -8.05 12.23 -4.72
C LEU A 5 -7.51 12.87 -6.01
N SER A 6 -6.24 12.64 -6.25
CA SER A 6 -5.58 12.94 -7.51
C SER A 6 -5.29 11.65 -8.25
N TYR A 7 -5.11 11.72 -9.58
CA TYR A 7 -4.98 10.53 -10.43
C TYR A 7 -3.79 10.65 -11.38
N ILE A 8 -3.13 9.53 -11.60
CA ILE A 8 -2.09 9.37 -12.62
C ILE A 8 -2.53 8.29 -13.59
N GLN A 9 -2.56 8.61 -14.87
CA GLN A 9 -2.79 7.63 -15.91
C GLN A 9 -1.49 6.93 -16.27
N ILE A 10 -1.53 5.61 -16.28
CA ILE A 10 -0.43 4.72 -16.65
C ILE A 10 -0.88 3.96 -17.88
N ASN A 11 -0.15 4.12 -18.98
CA ASN A 11 -0.47 3.47 -20.26
C ASN A 11 0.45 2.27 -20.46
N ASP A 12 -0.07 1.27 -21.16
CA ASP A 12 0.69 0.09 -21.63
C ASP A 12 1.42 -0.64 -20.50
N PHE A 13 0.72 -0.89 -19.38
CA PHE A 13 1.29 -1.62 -18.26
C PHE A 13 1.13 -3.13 -18.45
N THR A 14 2.22 -3.86 -18.23
CA THR A 14 2.23 -5.34 -18.25
C THR A 14 2.64 -5.87 -16.88
N THR A 15 1.84 -6.75 -16.30
CA THR A 15 2.13 -7.42 -15.03
C THR A 15 3.14 -8.56 -15.23
N GLN A 16 3.66 -9.09 -14.13
CA GLN A 16 4.54 -10.28 -14.17
C GLN A 16 3.82 -11.54 -14.71
N SER A 17 2.52 -11.65 -14.50
CA SER A 17 1.69 -12.74 -15.05
C SER A 17 1.51 -12.64 -16.58
N GLY A 18 1.87 -11.49 -17.18
CA GLY A 18 1.70 -11.21 -18.61
C GLY A 18 0.37 -10.56 -18.96
N PHE A 19 -0.46 -10.21 -17.95
CA PHE A 19 -1.66 -9.41 -18.21
C PHE A 19 -1.27 -8.02 -18.69
N GLN A 20 -1.94 -7.56 -19.74
CA GLN A 20 -1.69 -6.25 -20.36
C GLN A 20 -2.89 -5.32 -20.14
N SER A 21 -2.61 -4.12 -19.65
CA SER A 21 -3.58 -3.05 -19.52
C SER A 21 -3.17 -1.88 -20.39
N SER A 22 -4.01 -1.50 -21.36
CA SER A 22 -3.76 -0.32 -22.20
C SER A 22 -3.79 0.98 -21.39
N THR A 23 -4.60 1.02 -20.33
CA THR A 23 -4.72 2.18 -19.46
C THR A 23 -5.10 1.73 -18.05
N LEU A 24 -4.31 2.15 -17.06
CA LEU A 24 -4.58 1.96 -15.66
C LEU A 24 -4.54 3.31 -14.96
N GLN A 25 -5.51 3.56 -14.08
CA GLN A 25 -5.57 4.79 -13.29
C GLN A 25 -5.09 4.51 -11.87
N LEU A 26 -4.11 5.28 -11.40
CA LEU A 26 -3.58 5.20 -10.05
C LEU A 26 -3.98 6.44 -9.27
N SER A 27 -4.77 6.26 -8.23
CA SER A 27 -5.19 7.36 -7.35
C SER A 27 -4.20 7.57 -6.21
N TYR A 28 -4.09 8.82 -5.73
CA TYR A 28 -3.20 9.20 -4.64
C TYR A 28 -3.69 10.43 -3.89
N GLN A 29 -3.15 10.65 -2.71
CA GLN A 29 -3.34 11.86 -1.93
C GLN A 29 -2.00 12.43 -1.46
N LEU A 30 -1.94 13.75 -1.33
CA LEU A 30 -0.82 14.50 -0.79
C LEU A 30 -1.24 15.22 0.48
N PHE A 31 -0.40 15.18 1.50
CA PHE A 31 -0.63 15.88 2.76
C PHE A 31 0.64 16.63 3.19
N GLY A 32 0.47 17.61 4.07
CA GLY A 32 1.57 18.38 4.61
C GLY A 32 2.02 19.51 3.69
N LEU A 33 3.33 19.63 3.53
CA LEU A 33 3.92 20.69 2.70
C LEU A 33 3.72 20.38 1.21
N GLU A 34 3.76 21.44 0.40
CA GLU A 34 3.60 21.34 -1.05
C GLU A 34 4.70 20.48 -1.66
N LEU A 35 4.34 19.69 -2.68
CA LEU A 35 5.29 18.82 -3.38
C LEU A 35 6.40 19.69 -4.03
N GLY A 36 7.64 19.28 -3.82
CA GLY A 36 8.83 20.00 -4.27
C GLY A 36 9.38 21.03 -3.27
N THR A 37 8.67 21.32 -2.17
CA THR A 37 9.12 22.27 -1.14
C THR A 37 9.71 21.60 0.11
N ALA A 38 9.51 20.30 0.27
CA ALA A 38 9.96 19.52 1.42
C ALA A 38 10.33 18.09 1.05
N PRO A 39 11.10 17.38 1.91
CA PRO A 39 11.36 15.97 1.71
C PRO A 39 10.05 15.16 1.69
N VAL A 40 9.98 14.16 0.80
CA VAL A 40 8.78 13.35 0.60
C VAL A 40 8.86 12.06 1.39
N VAL A 41 7.82 11.75 2.16
CA VAL A 41 7.60 10.44 2.79
C VAL A 41 6.46 9.74 2.05
N LEU A 42 6.77 8.60 1.45
CA LEU A 42 5.76 7.73 0.83
C LEU A 42 5.19 6.77 1.88
N VAL A 43 3.86 6.74 1.96
CA VAL A 43 3.14 5.83 2.84
C VAL A 43 2.42 4.78 2.01
N ASN A 44 2.84 3.54 2.14
CA ASN A 44 2.19 2.38 1.53
C ASN A 44 1.20 1.77 2.52
N HIS A 45 -0.07 1.76 2.16
CA HIS A 45 -1.12 1.29 3.06
C HIS A 45 -1.20 -0.25 3.15
N ALA A 46 -1.76 -0.76 4.25
CA ALA A 46 -2.08 -2.17 4.43
C ALA A 46 -3.25 -2.60 3.51
N LEU A 47 -3.48 -3.90 3.35
CA LEU A 47 -4.51 -4.45 2.47
C LEU A 47 -5.90 -3.83 2.68
N THR A 48 -6.29 -3.60 3.92
CA THR A 48 -7.62 -3.07 4.29
C THR A 48 -7.67 -1.55 4.46
N ALA A 49 -6.58 -0.86 4.12
CA ALA A 49 -6.47 0.59 4.25
C ALA A 49 -6.47 1.28 2.88
N ASN A 50 -6.13 2.56 2.85
CA ASN A 50 -6.19 3.40 1.65
C ASN A 50 -5.24 4.61 1.78
N SER A 51 -5.26 5.52 0.80
CA SER A 51 -4.42 6.72 0.78
C SER A 51 -4.78 7.77 1.84
N ASN A 52 -5.93 7.68 2.52
CA ASN A 52 -6.31 8.64 3.56
C ASN A 52 -5.59 8.36 4.89
N VAL A 53 -4.35 8.80 4.99
CA VAL A 53 -3.45 8.49 6.12
C VAL A 53 -3.42 9.55 7.22
N VAL A 54 -3.98 10.76 6.95
CA VAL A 54 -3.88 11.95 7.81
C VAL A 54 -5.27 12.50 8.13
N GLY A 55 -5.40 13.20 9.27
CA GLY A 55 -6.64 13.83 9.70
C GLY A 55 -7.52 12.92 10.54
N GLU A 56 -8.70 13.40 10.93
CA GLU A 56 -9.57 12.71 11.86
C GLU A 56 -9.94 11.28 11.41
N ASN A 57 -10.19 11.11 10.12
CA ASN A 57 -10.51 9.84 9.48
C ASN A 57 -9.30 9.11 8.87
N GLY A 58 -8.09 9.65 9.07
CA GLY A 58 -6.86 9.00 8.61
C GLY A 58 -6.55 7.76 9.44
N TRP A 59 -6.33 6.63 8.78
CA TRP A 59 -6.08 5.37 9.50
C TRP A 59 -4.74 5.35 10.25
N TRP A 60 -3.81 6.26 9.90
CA TRP A 60 -2.52 6.40 10.60
C TRP A 60 -2.35 7.74 11.32
N LYS A 61 -3.45 8.37 11.68
CA LYS A 61 -3.48 9.68 12.35
C LYS A 61 -2.64 9.77 13.63
N GLU A 62 -2.39 8.67 14.30
CA GLU A 62 -1.55 8.66 15.50
C GLU A 62 -0.05 8.76 15.18
N VAL A 63 0.35 8.41 13.96
CA VAL A 63 1.74 8.44 13.50
C VAL A 63 2.00 9.63 12.59
N ILE A 64 1.01 10.03 11.77
CA ILE A 64 1.15 11.03 10.71
C ILE A 64 0.25 12.23 10.99
N GLY A 65 0.82 13.41 11.11
CA GLY A 65 0.08 14.63 11.37
C GLY A 65 0.96 15.77 11.87
N ASN A 66 0.33 16.91 12.18
CA ASN A 66 1.04 18.03 12.80
C ASN A 66 1.56 17.62 14.19
N GLY A 67 2.87 17.73 14.41
CA GLY A 67 3.51 17.37 15.66
C GLY A 67 3.63 15.86 15.94
N LYS A 68 3.22 15.01 15.00
CA LYS A 68 3.36 13.55 15.08
C LYS A 68 4.74 13.09 14.60
N THR A 69 5.03 11.79 14.68
CA THR A 69 6.30 11.19 14.25
C THR A 69 6.62 11.56 12.81
N ILE A 70 5.67 11.41 11.89
CA ILE A 70 5.75 11.93 10.53
C ILE A 70 5.03 13.28 10.52
N ASN A 71 5.80 14.34 10.72
CA ASN A 71 5.26 15.69 10.92
C ASN A 71 4.92 16.35 9.59
N THR A 72 3.64 16.58 9.35
CA THR A 72 3.14 17.24 8.14
C THR A 72 3.57 18.72 8.00
N LYS A 73 4.17 19.33 9.03
CA LYS A 73 4.83 20.66 8.93
C LYS A 73 6.30 20.58 8.47
N LYS A 74 6.86 19.37 8.35
CA LYS A 74 8.25 19.14 7.92
C LYS A 74 8.36 18.36 6.63
N PHE A 75 7.35 17.56 6.30
CA PHE A 75 7.35 16.63 5.18
C PHE A 75 6.15 16.86 4.25
N THR A 76 6.36 16.56 2.98
CA THR A 76 5.28 16.19 2.08
C THR A 76 5.01 14.71 2.27
N VAL A 77 3.78 14.34 2.59
CA VAL A 77 3.35 12.95 2.73
C VAL A 77 2.56 12.56 1.50
N LEU A 78 3.02 11.55 0.80
CA LEU A 78 2.39 10.96 -0.38
C LEU A 78 1.85 9.58 -0.03
N ALA A 79 0.62 9.28 -0.42
CA ALA A 79 0.05 7.95 -0.29
C ALA A 79 -0.70 7.59 -1.57
N PHE A 80 -0.30 6.49 -2.22
CA PHE A 80 -1.02 5.89 -3.33
C PHE A 80 -2.07 4.91 -2.83
N ASN A 81 -3.15 4.71 -3.59
CA ASN A 81 -4.02 3.56 -3.42
C ASN A 81 -3.46 2.37 -4.18
N VAL A 82 -3.48 1.19 -3.56
CA VAL A 82 -3.26 -0.06 -4.30
C VAL A 82 -4.41 -0.22 -5.31
N PRO A 83 -4.11 -0.45 -6.60
CA PRO A 83 -5.14 -0.56 -7.62
C PRO A 83 -6.20 -1.59 -7.24
N GLY A 84 -7.46 -1.22 -7.40
CA GLY A 84 -8.60 -2.09 -7.10
C GLY A 84 -8.99 -2.18 -5.62
N ASN A 85 -8.41 -1.35 -4.72
CA ASN A 85 -8.84 -1.31 -3.31
C ASN A 85 -10.23 -0.67 -3.11
N GLY A 86 -10.82 -0.11 -4.14
CA GLY A 86 -12.17 0.45 -4.13
C GLY A 86 -12.33 1.81 -3.44
N PHE A 87 -11.27 2.37 -2.86
CA PHE A 87 -11.36 3.67 -2.16
C PHE A 87 -11.65 4.84 -3.11
N ASP A 88 -11.19 4.74 -4.34
CA ASP A 88 -11.46 5.69 -5.43
C ASP A 88 -12.69 5.32 -6.28
N GLY A 89 -13.43 4.29 -5.88
CA GLY A 89 -14.57 3.76 -6.60
C GLY A 89 -14.20 2.81 -7.74
N LEU A 90 -12.91 2.57 -7.99
CA LEU A 90 -12.44 1.66 -9.02
C LEU A 90 -12.14 0.28 -8.43
N LEU A 91 -12.67 -0.75 -9.07
CA LEU A 91 -12.39 -2.14 -8.76
C LEU A 91 -11.66 -2.78 -9.95
N ILE A 92 -10.88 -3.82 -9.66
CA ILE A 92 -10.18 -4.63 -10.65
C ILE A 92 -10.67 -6.08 -10.53
N ASP A 93 -11.31 -6.60 -11.56
CA ASP A 93 -11.84 -7.98 -11.55
C ASP A 93 -10.72 -9.02 -11.60
N ASN A 94 -9.63 -8.70 -12.29
CA ASN A 94 -8.47 -9.56 -12.45
C ASN A 94 -7.36 -9.29 -11.42
N TYR A 95 -7.71 -8.99 -10.16
CA TYR A 95 -6.76 -8.66 -9.10
C TYR A 95 -5.66 -9.72 -8.89
N LYS A 96 -5.90 -11.00 -9.25
CA LYS A 96 -4.93 -12.10 -9.16
C LYS A 96 -3.75 -11.95 -10.12
N ASP A 97 -3.89 -11.14 -11.15
CA ASP A 97 -2.78 -10.84 -12.08
C ASP A 97 -1.78 -9.84 -11.51
N PHE A 98 -2.09 -9.20 -10.38
CA PHE A 98 -1.22 -8.23 -9.73
C PHE A 98 -0.55 -8.83 -8.50
N VAL A 99 0.78 -8.77 -8.47
CA VAL A 99 1.59 -9.10 -7.29
C VAL A 99 2.25 -7.85 -6.72
N ALA A 100 2.84 -7.94 -5.52
CA ALA A 100 3.46 -6.79 -4.84
C ALA A 100 4.48 -6.06 -5.71
N LYS A 101 5.24 -6.77 -6.52
CA LYS A 101 6.21 -6.19 -7.46
C LYS A 101 5.56 -5.38 -8.58
N ASP A 102 4.40 -5.78 -9.07
CA ASP A 102 3.65 -5.00 -10.06
C ASP A 102 3.18 -3.68 -9.45
N ILE A 103 2.67 -3.72 -8.23
CA ILE A 103 2.25 -2.53 -7.49
C ILE A 103 3.44 -1.61 -7.23
N ALA A 104 4.60 -2.16 -6.85
CA ALA A 104 5.83 -1.40 -6.68
C ALA A 104 6.27 -0.70 -7.98
N ASN A 105 6.19 -1.39 -9.12
CA ASN A 105 6.47 -0.80 -10.43
C ASN A 105 5.51 0.34 -10.78
N LEU A 106 4.21 0.18 -10.50
CA LEU A 106 3.23 1.25 -10.69
C LEU A 106 3.54 2.48 -9.83
N PHE A 107 3.92 2.28 -8.57
CA PHE A 107 4.29 3.37 -7.67
C PHE A 107 5.58 4.07 -8.11
N LEU A 108 6.59 3.32 -8.54
CA LEU A 108 7.82 3.88 -9.08
C LEU A 108 7.57 4.68 -10.37
N TYR A 109 6.71 4.18 -11.25
CA TYR A 109 6.28 4.92 -12.44
C TYR A 109 5.57 6.22 -12.06
N ALA A 110 4.67 6.15 -11.08
CA ALA A 110 3.94 7.33 -10.59
C ALA A 110 4.87 8.37 -9.95
N LEU A 111 5.87 7.95 -9.17
CA LEU A 111 6.90 8.83 -8.62
C LEU A 111 7.64 9.59 -9.73
N LYS A 112 8.01 8.87 -10.81
CA LYS A 112 8.65 9.50 -11.99
C LYS A 112 7.74 10.54 -12.66
N LYS A 113 6.44 10.25 -12.79
CA LYS A 113 5.45 11.21 -13.32
C LYS A 113 5.29 12.43 -12.43
N LEU A 114 5.35 12.27 -11.12
CA LEU A 114 5.34 13.36 -10.14
C LEU A 114 6.70 14.08 -10.02
N LYS A 115 7.71 13.68 -10.80
CA LYS A 115 9.10 14.21 -10.77
C LYS A 115 9.77 14.04 -9.40
N ILE A 116 9.41 12.98 -8.68
CA ILE A 116 10.04 12.62 -7.42
C ILE A 116 11.16 11.62 -7.72
N CYS A 117 12.40 12.11 -7.68
CA CYS A 117 13.58 11.30 -7.97
C CYS A 117 14.07 10.54 -6.73
N LYS A 118 13.81 11.06 -5.53
CA LYS A 118 14.25 10.46 -4.27
C LYS A 118 13.26 10.78 -3.15
N LEU A 119 12.99 9.78 -2.34
CA LEU A 119 12.15 9.88 -1.16
C LEU A 119 13.03 10.03 0.10
N HIS A 120 12.53 10.73 1.10
CA HIS A 120 13.12 10.71 2.43
C HIS A 120 12.91 9.34 3.10
N ALA A 121 11.69 8.83 3.02
CA ALA A 121 11.38 7.50 3.52
C ALA A 121 10.24 6.85 2.74
N ILE A 122 10.24 5.51 2.70
CA ILE A 122 9.08 4.68 2.38
C ILE A 122 8.69 3.98 3.68
N ILE A 123 7.46 4.16 4.13
CA ILE A 123 6.92 3.45 5.29
C ILE A 123 5.68 2.67 4.86
N GLY A 124 5.58 1.41 5.27
CA GLY A 124 4.44 0.57 4.92
C GLY A 124 4.15 -0.48 5.97
N GLY A 125 2.86 -0.71 6.22
CA GLY A 125 2.39 -1.76 7.12
C GLY A 125 1.88 -2.97 6.35
N SER A 126 2.20 -4.20 6.81
CA SER A 126 1.71 -5.45 6.21
C SER A 126 1.99 -5.49 4.68
N LEU A 127 0.97 -5.59 3.83
CA LEU A 127 1.12 -5.52 2.37
C LEU A 127 1.94 -4.30 1.93
N GLY A 128 1.70 -3.12 2.54
CA GLY A 128 2.46 -1.91 2.24
C GLY A 128 3.95 -2.02 2.57
N GLY A 129 4.31 -2.80 3.59
CA GLY A 129 5.69 -3.14 3.91
C GLY A 129 6.32 -4.06 2.86
N GLY A 130 5.57 -5.05 2.36
CA GLY A 130 5.98 -5.90 1.24
C GLY A 130 6.23 -5.08 -0.03
N ILE A 131 5.36 -4.13 -0.35
CA ILE A 131 5.54 -3.21 -1.47
C ILE A 131 6.79 -2.33 -1.26
N ALA A 132 7.06 -1.87 -0.03
CA ALA A 132 8.26 -1.09 0.27
C ALA A 132 9.55 -1.91 0.03
N TRP A 133 9.57 -3.19 0.38
CA TRP A 133 10.66 -4.11 0.06
C TRP A 133 10.87 -4.27 -1.44
N GLU A 134 9.80 -4.50 -2.21
CA GLU A 134 9.87 -4.61 -3.67
C GLU A 134 10.39 -3.32 -4.32
N MET A 135 9.93 -2.15 -3.86
CA MET A 135 10.43 -0.86 -4.35
C MET A 135 11.92 -0.70 -4.10
N ALA A 136 12.41 -1.10 -2.91
CA ALA A 136 13.83 -1.04 -2.56
C ALA A 136 14.68 -2.00 -3.39
N VAL A 137 14.16 -3.18 -3.73
CA VAL A 137 14.86 -4.14 -4.59
C VAL A 137 14.92 -3.65 -6.04
N ILE A 138 13.84 -3.09 -6.55
CA ILE A 138 13.78 -2.58 -7.94
C ILE A 138 14.67 -1.33 -8.10
N ASN A 139 14.66 -0.43 -7.12
CA ASN A 139 15.44 0.79 -7.13
C ASN A 139 16.03 1.07 -5.73
N PRO A 140 17.23 0.54 -5.44
CA PRO A 140 17.87 0.66 -4.12
C PRO A 140 18.11 2.10 -3.64
N ASP A 141 18.23 3.04 -4.57
CA ASP A 141 18.49 4.45 -4.29
C ASP A 141 17.23 5.31 -4.16
N ILE A 142 16.04 4.71 -4.28
CA ILE A 142 14.78 5.47 -4.33
C ILE A 142 14.47 6.22 -3.03
N ALA A 143 14.94 5.72 -1.89
CA ALA A 143 14.69 6.34 -0.60
C ALA A 143 15.93 6.30 0.32
N LEU A 144 16.00 7.25 1.27
CA LEU A 144 17.02 7.23 2.32
C LEU A 144 16.71 6.18 3.40
N HIS A 145 15.43 5.93 3.66
CA HIS A 145 14.96 5.01 4.68
C HIS A 145 13.83 4.13 4.15
N ILE A 146 13.92 2.83 4.43
CA ILE A 146 12.85 1.86 4.17
C ILE A 146 12.38 1.35 5.53
N ILE A 147 11.09 1.53 5.84
CA ILE A 147 10.50 1.24 7.15
C ILE A 147 9.31 0.28 6.95
N PRO A 148 9.57 -1.01 6.74
CA PRO A 148 8.51 -2.03 6.70
C PRO A 148 8.06 -2.35 8.13
N ILE A 149 6.74 -2.41 8.36
CA ILE A 149 6.15 -2.70 9.66
C ILE A 149 5.27 -3.94 9.52
N ALA A 150 5.51 -4.94 10.37
CA ALA A 150 4.78 -6.21 10.34
C ALA A 150 4.74 -6.84 8.93
N ALA A 151 5.87 -6.86 8.25
CA ALA A 151 6.04 -7.37 6.91
C ALA A 151 7.44 -7.94 6.69
N ASP A 152 7.49 -9.13 6.12
CA ASP A 152 8.72 -9.77 5.67
C ASP A 152 9.04 -9.40 4.21
N TRP A 153 10.31 -9.58 3.84
CA TRP A 153 10.77 -9.46 2.45
C TRP A 153 10.26 -10.62 1.55
N LYS A 154 9.81 -11.71 2.17
CA LYS A 154 9.26 -12.90 1.52
C LYS A 154 8.14 -13.47 2.38
N SER A 155 7.06 -13.92 1.77
CA SER A 155 6.00 -14.67 2.46
C SER A 155 6.59 -15.92 3.11
N THR A 156 6.38 -16.06 4.42
CA THR A 156 6.80 -17.24 5.17
C THR A 156 5.87 -18.42 4.87
N ASP A 157 6.37 -19.65 5.04
CA ASP A 157 5.55 -20.86 4.89
C ASP A 157 4.35 -20.84 5.84
N TRP A 158 4.53 -20.24 7.03
CA TRP A 158 3.44 -20.06 8.00
C TRP A 158 2.34 -19.14 7.45
N LEU A 159 2.71 -18.01 6.83
CA LEU A 159 1.74 -17.10 6.21
C LEU A 159 1.02 -17.76 5.04
N ILE A 160 1.76 -18.48 4.20
CA ILE A 160 1.20 -19.22 3.06
C ILE A 160 0.19 -20.27 3.54
N ALA A 161 0.55 -21.05 4.58
CA ALA A 161 -0.35 -22.03 5.18
C ALA A 161 -1.63 -21.39 5.75
N ASN A 162 -1.50 -20.26 6.44
CA ASN A 162 -2.65 -19.52 6.96
C ASN A 162 -3.56 -18.98 5.84
N CYS A 163 -3.00 -18.47 4.75
CA CYS A 163 -3.79 -18.06 3.58
C CYS A 163 -4.53 -19.26 2.96
N SER A 164 -3.89 -20.41 2.85
CA SER A 164 -4.53 -21.63 2.35
C SER A 164 -5.67 -22.11 3.26
N ILE A 165 -5.52 -22.01 4.58
CA ILE A 165 -6.59 -22.33 5.54
C ILE A 165 -7.77 -21.34 5.36
N GLN A 166 -7.49 -20.04 5.18
CA GLN A 166 -8.52 -19.03 4.91
C GLN A 166 -9.31 -19.38 3.64
N GLU A 167 -8.62 -19.77 2.58
CA GLU A 167 -9.24 -20.18 1.33
C GLU A 167 -10.16 -21.41 1.53
N GLN A 168 -9.72 -22.41 2.33
CA GLN A 168 -10.55 -23.57 2.66
C GLN A 168 -11.83 -23.19 3.42
N PHE A 169 -11.75 -22.25 4.36
CA PHE A 169 -12.96 -21.73 5.02
C PHE A 169 -13.91 -21.06 4.03
N LEU A 170 -13.38 -20.23 3.13
CA LEU A 170 -14.20 -19.53 2.15
C LEU A 170 -14.89 -20.48 1.16
N LEU A 171 -14.23 -21.58 0.80
CA LEU A 171 -14.76 -22.56 -0.18
C LEU A 171 -15.69 -23.60 0.44
N ASN A 172 -15.47 -24.02 1.68
CA ASN A 172 -16.07 -25.26 2.22
C ASN A 172 -16.90 -25.05 3.48
N SER A 173 -16.83 -23.89 4.16
CA SER A 173 -17.59 -23.67 5.39
C SER A 173 -19.05 -23.32 5.11
N LYS A 174 -19.93 -23.70 6.04
CA LYS A 174 -21.33 -23.26 6.06
C LYS A 174 -21.44 -21.76 6.33
N TYR A 175 -20.48 -21.18 7.09
CA TYR A 175 -20.43 -19.76 7.43
C TYR A 175 -19.06 -19.17 7.05
N PRO A 176 -18.74 -19.06 5.74
CA PRO A 176 -17.38 -18.85 5.25
C PRO A 176 -16.68 -17.63 5.86
N VAL A 177 -17.33 -16.48 5.80
CA VAL A 177 -16.75 -15.22 6.30
C VAL A 177 -16.60 -15.24 7.83
N HIS A 178 -17.56 -15.80 8.55
CA HIS A 178 -17.51 -15.91 10.00
C HIS A 178 -16.32 -16.79 10.45
N ASP A 179 -16.16 -17.96 9.86
CA ASP A 179 -15.13 -18.92 10.25
C ASP A 179 -13.73 -18.44 9.84
N ALA A 180 -13.61 -17.84 8.65
CA ALA A 180 -12.39 -17.19 8.23
C ALA A 180 -11.98 -16.05 9.17
N ARG A 181 -12.94 -15.24 9.67
CA ARG A 181 -12.67 -14.18 10.64
C ARG A 181 -12.26 -14.71 12.01
N MET A 182 -12.87 -15.79 12.49
CA MET A 182 -12.45 -16.43 13.76
C MET A 182 -11.00 -16.89 13.68
N HIS A 183 -10.62 -17.56 12.59
CA HIS A 183 -9.23 -17.98 12.37
C HIS A 183 -8.29 -16.76 12.29
N ALA A 184 -8.65 -15.72 11.54
CA ALA A 184 -7.85 -14.52 11.44
C ALA A 184 -7.60 -13.86 12.81
N MET A 185 -8.61 -13.85 13.70
CA MET A 185 -8.46 -13.29 15.05
C MET A 185 -7.40 -14.02 15.87
N MET A 186 -7.22 -15.33 15.69
CA MET A 186 -6.14 -16.09 16.34
C MET A 186 -4.76 -15.69 15.83
N CYS A 187 -4.64 -15.29 14.55
CA CYS A 187 -3.38 -14.84 13.96
C CYS A 187 -3.00 -13.41 14.40
N TYR A 188 -3.98 -12.58 14.73
CA TYR A 188 -3.77 -11.17 15.12
C TYR A 188 -3.71 -10.93 16.63
N ARG A 189 -3.93 -11.95 17.44
CA ARG A 189 -3.95 -11.83 18.89
C ARG A 189 -3.02 -12.84 19.54
N THR A 190 -2.30 -12.41 20.57
CA THR A 190 -1.58 -13.32 21.45
C THR A 190 -2.57 -13.89 22.48
N PRO A 191 -2.38 -15.14 22.94
CA PRO A 191 -3.05 -15.63 24.12
C PRO A 191 -2.82 -14.68 25.31
N ALA A 192 -3.86 -14.41 26.08
CA ALA A 192 -3.76 -13.58 27.29
C ALA A 192 -3.03 -14.36 28.41
#